data_9dfbe42d20850935d18f9d7ee67fe90f
#
_entry.id   9dfbe42d20850935d18f9d7ee67fe90f
#
_cell.length_a   1.000
_cell.length_b   1.000
_cell.length_c   1.000
_cell.angle_alpha   90.00
_cell.angle_beta   90.00
_cell.angle_gamma   90.00
#
_symmetry.space_group_name_H-M   'P 1'
#
loop_
_entity.id
_entity.type
_entity.pdbx_description
1 polymer ?
#
loop_
_entity_poly.entity_id
_entity_poly.type
_entity_poly.pdbx_seq_one_letter_code
_entity_poly.pdbx_strand_id
1 'polypeptide(L)'
;MKTDVKTKPKHNQISVHLETEIAAGRYGSGSRLPSEVQLVKQFSVSRPTVARALRDLEAKGLIERRAGSGTYVRANDQQRTTATRILGLLVPGLSSTEIFQIICGEIASLARVNEYGLLWGGSTNPRQNTDASLKHAEEICKQFIERKISGVFFAPAELQSGQEEANTRLAESLREAGIPVVLIDRDLMNFPQRSDFDLVGIDNMAGGYMVAEHLIKLGCRRLFFVARPLSAATVDARIAGVREALARHRLEPAPGWIRLGDPADLKFVRSLVAGRQADAFICANDDTAAVLMRTMESEGVRTPYDVRVVGFDDVKYATLVSVPLTTIHQPCRDIAVIAFQTML
;
A
#
# COMPACT_ATOMS: atom_id res chain seq x y z
N MET A 1 2.20 -61.20 -9.38
CA MET A 1 2.99 -60.18 -8.64
C MET A 1 2.12 -59.60 -7.52
N LYS A 2 2.36 -60.01 -6.26
CA LYS A 2 1.67 -59.47 -5.10
C LYS A 2 2.35 -58.16 -4.73
N THR A 3 1.63 -57.07 -4.86
CA THR A 3 2.06 -55.73 -4.39
C THR A 3 1.96 -55.70 -2.87
N ASP A 4 3.10 -55.74 -2.19
CA ASP A 4 3.22 -55.52 -0.73
C ASP A 4 2.82 -54.08 -0.38
N VAL A 5 1.62 -53.90 0.11
CA VAL A 5 1.20 -52.65 0.76
C VAL A 5 1.92 -52.60 2.12
N LYS A 6 3.04 -51.87 2.19
CA LYS A 6 3.73 -51.57 3.44
C LYS A 6 2.76 -50.89 4.43
N THR A 7 2.19 -51.66 5.34
CA THR A 7 1.36 -51.16 6.44
C THR A 7 2.18 -50.19 7.30
N LYS A 8 1.75 -48.93 7.42
CA LYS A 8 2.44 -47.91 8.25
C LYS A 8 2.61 -48.44 9.68
N PRO A 9 3.73 -48.15 10.36
CA PRO A 9 4.01 -48.60 11.71
C PRO A 9 2.86 -48.19 12.68
N LYS A 10 2.51 -49.07 13.61
CA LYS A 10 1.35 -48.85 14.53
C LYS A 10 1.43 -47.55 15.32
N HIS A 11 2.64 -47.09 15.73
CA HIS A 11 2.79 -45.80 16.42
C HIS A 11 2.40 -44.61 15.53
N ASN A 12 2.70 -44.67 14.22
CA ASN A 12 2.30 -43.64 13.26
C ASN A 12 0.77 -43.58 13.07
N GLN A 13 0.10 -44.72 13.07
CA GLN A 13 -1.37 -44.78 12.97
C GLN A 13 -2.04 -44.11 14.19
N ILE A 14 -1.48 -44.34 15.40
CA ILE A 14 -1.97 -43.73 16.63
C ILE A 14 -1.68 -42.22 16.62
N SER A 15 -0.48 -41.81 16.24
CA SER A 15 -0.10 -40.40 16.13
C SER A 15 -1.04 -39.64 15.18
N VAL A 16 -1.25 -40.17 13.97
CA VAL A 16 -2.15 -39.57 12.99
C VAL A 16 -3.62 -39.54 13.47
N HIS A 17 -4.07 -40.61 14.12
CA HIS A 17 -5.44 -40.64 14.68
C HIS A 17 -5.65 -39.55 15.73
N LEU A 18 -4.73 -39.45 16.72
CA LEU A 18 -4.81 -38.41 17.75
C LEU A 18 -4.65 -37.01 17.19
N GLU A 19 -3.79 -36.81 16.19
CA GLU A 19 -3.63 -35.56 15.45
C GLU A 19 -4.96 -35.14 14.77
N THR A 20 -5.65 -36.08 14.12
CA THR A 20 -6.95 -35.85 13.49
C THR A 20 -8.03 -35.52 14.54
N GLU A 21 -8.05 -36.20 15.68
CA GLU A 21 -9.01 -35.94 16.77
C GLU A 21 -8.80 -34.57 17.42
N ILE A 22 -7.51 -34.15 17.58
CA ILE A 22 -7.14 -32.81 18.06
C ILE A 22 -7.59 -31.76 17.05
N ALA A 23 -7.28 -31.97 15.77
CA ALA A 23 -7.67 -31.07 14.68
C ALA A 23 -9.19 -30.94 14.53
N ALA A 24 -9.93 -32.04 14.76
CA ALA A 24 -11.41 -32.07 14.74
C ALA A 24 -12.05 -31.45 16.00
N GLY A 25 -11.24 -30.96 16.96
CA GLY A 25 -11.73 -30.30 18.17
C GLY A 25 -12.27 -31.24 19.25
N ARG A 26 -12.15 -32.56 19.11
CA ARG A 26 -12.56 -33.50 20.17
C ARG A 26 -11.73 -33.34 21.45
N TYR A 27 -10.47 -32.97 21.29
CA TYR A 27 -9.60 -32.59 22.39
C TYR A 27 -9.26 -31.11 22.22
N GLY A 28 -9.93 -30.26 22.98
CA GLY A 28 -9.70 -28.80 22.93
C GLY A 28 -8.35 -28.40 23.53
N SER A 29 -7.91 -27.19 23.26
CA SER A 29 -6.70 -26.61 23.83
C SER A 29 -6.70 -26.70 25.37
N GLY A 30 -5.63 -27.20 25.97
CA GLY A 30 -5.50 -27.41 27.40
C GLY A 30 -6.26 -28.65 27.94
N SER A 31 -7.02 -29.37 27.12
CA SER A 31 -7.70 -30.58 27.55
C SER A 31 -6.73 -31.76 27.73
N ARG A 32 -7.07 -32.63 28.66
CA ARG A 32 -6.29 -33.84 28.96
C ARG A 32 -6.57 -34.93 27.96
N LEU A 33 -5.55 -35.48 27.31
CA LEU A 33 -5.67 -36.71 26.50
C LEU A 33 -5.89 -37.95 27.37
N PRO A 34 -6.46 -39.04 26.79
CA PRO A 34 -6.52 -40.31 27.46
C PRO A 34 -5.12 -40.79 27.94
N SER A 35 -5.09 -41.40 29.13
CA SER A 35 -3.85 -41.91 29.67
C SER A 35 -3.21 -42.98 28.79
N GLU A 36 -1.90 -43.20 28.90
CA GLU A 36 -1.19 -44.26 28.15
C GLU A 36 -1.90 -45.63 28.31
N VAL A 37 -2.40 -45.93 29.49
CA VAL A 37 -3.13 -47.20 29.77
C VAL A 37 -4.44 -47.27 28.97
N GLN A 38 -5.17 -46.15 28.89
CA GLN A 38 -6.40 -46.08 28.12
C GLN A 38 -6.12 -46.22 26.60
N LEU A 39 -5.08 -45.57 26.12
CA LEU A 39 -4.64 -45.64 24.71
C LEU A 39 -4.16 -47.05 24.34
N VAL A 40 -3.42 -47.71 25.26
CA VAL A 40 -3.03 -49.14 25.08
C VAL A 40 -4.25 -50.03 24.89
N LYS A 41 -5.30 -49.86 25.72
CA LYS A 41 -6.55 -50.59 25.59
C LYS A 41 -7.32 -50.23 24.29
N GLN A 42 -7.42 -48.95 23.98
CA GLN A 42 -8.17 -48.45 22.83
C GLN A 42 -7.59 -48.96 21.48
N PHE A 43 -6.25 -48.92 21.37
CA PHE A 43 -5.60 -49.31 20.10
C PHE A 43 -5.04 -50.74 20.11
N SER A 44 -5.23 -51.49 21.17
CA SER A 44 -4.73 -52.87 21.32
C SER A 44 -3.25 -53.01 20.94
N VAL A 45 -2.38 -52.14 21.50
CA VAL A 45 -0.95 -52.08 21.23
C VAL A 45 -0.13 -52.09 22.54
N SER A 46 1.18 -52.30 22.42
CA SER A 46 2.07 -52.23 23.55
C SER A 46 2.27 -50.80 24.11
N ARG A 47 2.56 -50.68 25.41
CA ARG A 47 2.86 -49.38 26.03
C ARG A 47 4.01 -48.61 25.37
N PRO A 48 5.13 -49.25 24.94
CA PRO A 48 6.17 -48.56 24.19
C PRO A 48 5.70 -47.97 22.86
N THR A 49 4.74 -48.60 22.19
CA THR A 49 4.16 -48.10 20.92
C THR A 49 3.36 -46.81 21.14
N VAL A 50 2.54 -46.78 22.23
CA VAL A 50 1.81 -45.57 22.64
C VAL A 50 2.77 -44.44 23.04
N ALA A 51 3.77 -44.79 23.88
CA ALA A 51 4.79 -43.83 24.34
C ALA A 51 5.56 -43.19 23.16
N ARG A 52 5.81 -43.95 22.09
CA ARG A 52 6.43 -43.44 20.88
C ARG A 52 5.50 -42.50 20.12
N ALA A 53 4.23 -42.87 19.92
CA ALA A 53 3.24 -42.02 19.29
C ALA A 53 3.05 -40.69 20.01
N LEU A 54 3.02 -40.71 21.36
CA LEU A 54 2.93 -39.47 22.14
C LEU A 54 4.21 -38.63 22.06
N ARG A 55 5.39 -39.23 21.97
CA ARG A 55 6.64 -38.47 21.70
C ARG A 55 6.66 -37.82 20.35
N ASP A 56 6.14 -38.51 19.31
CA ASP A 56 6.02 -37.96 17.96
C ASP A 56 5.08 -36.73 17.94
N LEU A 57 3.96 -36.77 18.69
CA LEU A 57 3.03 -35.64 18.85
C LEU A 57 3.64 -34.50 19.68
N GLU A 58 4.42 -34.81 20.70
CA GLU A 58 5.14 -33.84 21.53
C GLU A 58 6.25 -33.14 20.72
N ALA A 59 6.98 -33.87 19.90
CA ALA A 59 7.98 -33.33 18.99
C ALA A 59 7.37 -32.41 17.91
N LYS A 60 6.13 -32.68 17.51
CA LYS A 60 5.33 -31.80 16.66
C LYS A 60 4.72 -30.59 17.39
N GLY A 61 4.93 -30.48 18.72
CA GLY A 61 4.40 -29.38 19.52
C GLY A 61 2.89 -29.43 19.78
N LEU A 62 2.21 -30.52 19.44
CA LEU A 62 0.76 -30.66 19.59
C LEU A 62 0.30 -30.99 21.02
N ILE A 63 1.18 -31.58 21.81
CA ILE A 63 0.88 -31.99 23.19
C ILE A 63 2.05 -31.63 24.11
N GLU A 64 1.77 -31.54 25.40
CA GLU A 64 2.77 -31.45 26.47
C GLU A 64 2.54 -32.53 27.53
N ARG A 65 3.63 -33.08 28.09
CA ARG A 65 3.59 -34.07 29.16
C ARG A 65 3.93 -33.38 30.48
N ARG A 66 2.98 -33.42 31.43
CA ARG A 66 3.18 -32.88 32.77
C ARG A 66 3.43 -34.06 33.73
N ALA A 67 4.66 -34.11 34.30
CA ALA A 67 5.03 -35.20 35.18
C ALA A 67 4.01 -35.36 36.32
N GLY A 68 3.54 -36.59 36.54
CA GLY A 68 2.53 -36.92 37.55
C GLY A 68 1.10 -36.46 37.25
N SER A 69 0.87 -35.63 36.24
CA SER A 69 -0.44 -35.06 35.94
C SER A 69 -1.08 -35.64 34.65
N GLY A 70 -0.29 -35.98 33.64
CA GLY A 70 -0.78 -36.56 32.40
C GLY A 70 -0.26 -35.88 31.15
N THR A 71 -0.92 -36.19 30.02
CA THR A 71 -0.65 -35.59 28.71
C THR A 71 -1.77 -34.64 28.35
N TYR A 72 -1.44 -33.43 27.96
CA TYR A 72 -2.39 -32.36 27.63
C TYR A 72 -2.18 -31.89 26.22
N VAL A 73 -3.25 -31.53 25.52
CA VAL A 73 -3.16 -30.82 24.25
C VAL A 73 -2.53 -29.48 24.54
N ARG A 74 -1.39 -29.20 23.93
CA ARG A 74 -0.77 -27.88 24.05
C ARG A 74 -1.78 -26.83 23.61
N ALA A 75 -1.89 -25.76 24.38
CA ALA A 75 -2.54 -24.57 23.87
C ALA A 75 -1.77 -24.18 22.61
N ASN A 76 -2.37 -24.51 21.46
CA ASN A 76 -1.75 -24.18 20.21
C ASN A 76 -1.89 -22.66 20.09
N ASP A 77 -0.81 -21.92 20.38
CA ASP A 77 -0.76 -20.51 19.98
C ASP A 77 -0.99 -20.35 18.48
N GLN A 78 -0.84 -21.44 17.69
CA GLN A 78 -1.27 -21.49 16.29
C GLN A 78 -2.81 -21.57 16.11
N GLN A 79 -3.62 -21.99 17.11
CA GLN A 79 -5.07 -21.82 17.09
C GLN A 79 -5.53 -20.44 17.61
N ARG A 80 -4.63 -19.69 18.25
CA ARG A 80 -4.84 -18.24 18.46
C ARG A 80 -4.52 -17.40 17.22
N THR A 81 -3.95 -17.98 16.17
CA THR A 81 -3.56 -17.30 14.94
C THR A 81 -4.01 -18.00 13.67
N THR A 82 -5.21 -18.53 13.63
CA THR A 82 -6.05 -18.43 12.43
C THR A 82 -6.99 -17.23 12.55
N ALA A 83 -6.66 -16.22 13.33
CA ALA A 83 -6.97 -14.86 12.94
C ALA A 83 -6.25 -14.70 11.60
N THR A 84 -6.99 -14.79 10.55
CA THR A 84 -6.55 -14.64 9.18
C THR A 84 -5.66 -13.41 9.17
N ARG A 85 -4.33 -13.60 9.01
CA ARG A 85 -3.39 -12.48 8.90
C ARG A 85 -3.74 -11.77 7.61
N ILE A 86 -4.69 -10.87 7.66
CA ILE A 86 -5.18 -10.12 6.51
C ILE A 86 -4.74 -8.68 6.67
N LEU A 87 -4.08 -8.16 5.66
CA LEU A 87 -3.80 -6.74 5.51
C LEU A 87 -4.79 -6.12 4.53
N GLY A 88 -5.12 -4.87 4.73
CA GLY A 88 -5.96 -4.09 3.84
C GLY A 88 -5.14 -3.13 2.98
N LEU A 89 -5.52 -2.98 1.72
CA LEU A 89 -5.10 -1.89 0.85
C LEU A 89 -6.29 -0.97 0.64
N LEU A 90 -6.26 0.22 1.24
CA LEU A 90 -7.27 1.27 1.04
C LEU A 90 -6.67 2.36 0.15
N VAL A 91 -6.91 2.23 -1.15
CA VAL A 91 -6.37 3.14 -2.18
C VAL A 91 -7.52 3.65 -3.04
N PRO A 92 -8.27 4.67 -2.55
CA PRO A 92 -9.32 5.30 -3.34
C PRO A 92 -8.70 5.99 -4.54
N GLY A 93 -9.08 5.64 -5.75
CA GLY A 93 -8.54 6.24 -6.96
C GLY A 93 -7.23 5.62 -7.47
N LEU A 94 -7.07 4.31 -7.32
CA LEU A 94 -5.94 3.55 -7.86
C LEU A 94 -5.65 3.81 -9.35
N SER A 95 -6.67 4.19 -10.09
CA SER A 95 -6.56 4.52 -11.53
C SER A 95 -6.03 5.92 -11.80
N SER A 96 -5.91 6.78 -10.80
CA SER A 96 -5.49 8.17 -10.98
C SER A 96 -3.98 8.35 -11.08
N THR A 97 -3.19 7.44 -10.52
CA THR A 97 -1.72 7.49 -10.54
C THR A 97 -1.12 6.09 -10.63
N GLU A 98 -0.24 5.86 -11.60
CA GLU A 98 0.37 4.55 -11.85
C GLU A 98 1.32 4.09 -10.74
N ILE A 99 1.86 5.02 -9.93
CA ILE A 99 2.74 4.68 -8.79
C ILE A 99 2.06 3.69 -7.84
N PHE A 100 0.75 3.85 -7.58
CA PHE A 100 0.02 2.95 -6.70
C PHE A 100 -0.14 1.54 -7.25
N GLN A 101 -0.18 1.37 -8.58
CA GLN A 101 -0.22 0.03 -9.18
C GLN A 101 1.08 -0.73 -8.87
N ILE A 102 2.22 -0.05 -8.95
CA ILE A 102 3.53 -0.63 -8.63
C ILE A 102 3.65 -0.93 -7.14
N ILE A 103 3.32 0.06 -6.29
CA ILE A 103 3.39 -0.07 -4.82
C ILE A 103 2.48 -1.20 -4.34
N CYS A 104 1.21 -1.23 -4.76
CA CYS A 104 0.25 -2.26 -4.37
C CYS A 104 0.65 -3.65 -4.87
N GLY A 105 1.20 -3.76 -6.09
CA GLY A 105 1.72 -5.02 -6.63
C GLY A 105 2.87 -5.57 -5.80
N GLU A 106 3.80 -4.72 -5.37
CA GLU A 106 4.91 -5.12 -4.52
C GLU A 106 4.44 -5.49 -3.10
N ILE A 107 3.54 -4.71 -2.49
CA ILE A 107 2.91 -5.06 -1.19
C ILE A 107 2.21 -6.42 -1.28
N ALA A 108 1.50 -6.71 -2.38
CA ALA A 108 0.85 -7.99 -2.58
C ALA A 108 1.85 -9.16 -2.64
N SER A 109 2.99 -8.94 -3.30
CA SER A 109 4.08 -9.91 -3.36
C SER A 109 4.69 -10.16 -1.97
N LEU A 110 4.94 -9.10 -1.21
CA LEU A 110 5.47 -9.18 0.16
C LEU A 110 4.47 -9.85 1.12
N ALA A 111 3.19 -9.51 1.04
CA ALA A 111 2.13 -10.13 1.83
C ALA A 111 2.10 -11.66 1.60
N ARG A 112 2.13 -12.09 0.35
CA ARG A 112 2.17 -13.51 -0.02
C ARG A 112 3.39 -14.25 0.55
N VAL A 113 4.58 -13.64 0.48
CA VAL A 113 5.82 -14.24 0.99
C VAL A 113 5.78 -14.37 2.52
N ASN A 114 5.13 -13.42 3.21
CA ASN A 114 5.01 -13.39 4.67
C ASN A 114 3.70 -14.03 5.19
N GLU A 115 3.00 -14.81 4.34
CA GLU A 115 1.78 -15.56 4.69
C GLU A 115 0.61 -14.67 5.15
N TYR A 116 0.54 -13.43 4.66
CA TYR A 116 -0.60 -12.55 4.83
C TYR A 116 -1.57 -12.65 3.65
N GLY A 117 -2.86 -12.75 3.95
CA GLY A 117 -3.92 -12.43 2.98
C GLY A 117 -3.97 -10.93 2.71
N LEU A 118 -4.38 -10.51 1.53
CA LEU A 118 -4.54 -9.11 1.18
C LEU A 118 -5.98 -8.86 0.74
N LEU A 119 -6.65 -7.91 1.39
CA LEU A 119 -7.93 -7.39 0.95
C LEU A 119 -7.72 -6.06 0.26
N TRP A 120 -8.24 -5.97 -0.93
CA TRP A 120 -8.18 -4.76 -1.72
C TRP A 120 -9.43 -3.91 -1.52
N GLY A 121 -9.22 -2.65 -1.16
CA GLY A 121 -10.24 -1.65 -1.05
C GLY A 121 -9.96 -0.48 -1.98
N GLY A 122 -10.42 -0.54 -3.21
CA GLY A 122 -10.26 0.55 -4.17
C GLY A 122 -11.04 0.30 -5.46
N SER A 123 -11.43 1.38 -6.15
CA SER A 123 -12.05 1.29 -7.46
C SER A 123 -10.98 1.31 -8.55
N THR A 124 -11.03 0.36 -9.46
CA THR A 124 -10.22 0.35 -10.68
C THR A 124 -10.91 1.06 -11.84
N ASN A 125 -12.12 1.59 -11.63
CA ASN A 125 -12.88 2.23 -12.69
C ASN A 125 -12.57 3.74 -12.75
N PRO A 126 -11.83 4.23 -13.77
CA PRO A 126 -11.47 5.64 -13.89
C PRO A 126 -12.66 6.56 -14.19
N ARG A 127 -13.85 6.01 -14.46
CA ARG A 127 -15.08 6.76 -14.80
C ARG A 127 -16.07 6.83 -13.65
N GLN A 128 -15.74 6.27 -12.45
CA GLN A 128 -16.63 6.42 -11.31
C GLN A 128 -16.65 7.88 -10.83
N ASN A 129 -17.86 8.36 -10.58
CA ASN A 129 -18.11 9.67 -10.00
C ASN A 129 -17.36 9.78 -8.65
N THR A 130 -16.70 10.88 -8.42
CA THR A 130 -15.83 11.14 -7.25
C THR A 130 -16.53 10.87 -5.91
N ASP A 131 -17.79 11.24 -5.77
CA ASP A 131 -18.60 10.98 -4.56
C ASP A 131 -18.82 9.47 -4.31
N ALA A 132 -18.92 8.68 -5.37
CA ALA A 132 -19.03 7.22 -5.26
C ALA A 132 -17.74 6.58 -4.75
N SER A 133 -16.58 7.16 -5.05
CA SER A 133 -15.27 6.64 -4.64
C SER A 133 -15.06 6.77 -3.12
N LEU A 134 -15.40 7.91 -2.51
CA LEU A 134 -15.30 8.11 -1.06
C LEU A 134 -16.28 7.22 -0.29
N LYS A 135 -17.54 7.13 -0.74
CA LYS A 135 -18.53 6.22 -0.13
C LYS A 135 -18.08 4.76 -0.18
N HIS A 136 -17.52 4.36 -1.30
CA HIS A 136 -16.98 3.01 -1.44
C HIS A 136 -15.80 2.76 -0.49
N ALA A 137 -14.92 3.74 -0.30
CA ALA A 137 -13.84 3.66 0.67
C ALA A 137 -14.37 3.51 2.12
N GLU A 138 -15.46 4.21 2.46
CA GLU A 138 -16.13 4.08 3.76
C GLU A 138 -16.72 2.68 3.97
N GLU A 139 -17.37 2.11 2.95
CA GLU A 139 -17.91 0.74 3.00
C GLU A 139 -16.80 -0.29 3.20
N ILE A 140 -15.68 -0.15 2.51
CA ILE A 140 -14.54 -1.03 2.66
C ILE A 140 -13.89 -0.90 4.03
N CYS A 141 -13.74 0.33 4.54
CA CYS A 141 -13.25 0.58 5.88
C CYS A 141 -14.09 -0.16 6.93
N LYS A 142 -15.43 -0.11 6.82
CA LYS A 142 -16.34 -0.88 7.69
C LYS A 142 -16.08 -2.39 7.60
N GLN A 143 -15.92 -2.92 6.39
CA GLN A 143 -15.59 -4.35 6.20
C GLN A 143 -14.24 -4.73 6.82
N PHE A 144 -13.24 -3.86 6.76
CA PHE A 144 -11.95 -4.07 7.41
C PHE A 144 -12.09 -4.15 8.93
N ILE A 145 -12.88 -3.23 9.51
CA ILE A 145 -13.17 -3.21 10.94
C ILE A 145 -13.94 -4.48 11.38
N GLU A 146 -15.02 -4.83 10.68
CA GLU A 146 -15.83 -6.02 10.97
C GLU A 146 -15.02 -7.32 10.91
N ARG A 147 -14.09 -7.42 9.97
CA ARG A 147 -13.21 -8.58 9.80
C ARG A 147 -11.99 -8.56 10.71
N LYS A 148 -11.77 -7.49 11.49
CA LYS A 148 -10.64 -7.32 12.40
C LYS A 148 -9.32 -7.63 11.71
N ILE A 149 -9.08 -6.99 10.55
CA ILE A 149 -7.84 -7.20 9.80
C ILE A 149 -6.62 -6.72 10.59
N SER A 150 -5.45 -7.23 10.22
CA SER A 150 -4.21 -7.03 10.99
C SER A 150 -3.57 -5.64 10.81
N GLY A 151 -3.94 -4.92 9.76
CA GLY A 151 -3.43 -3.57 9.47
C GLY A 151 -3.87 -3.09 8.11
N VAL A 152 -3.74 -1.79 7.84
CA VAL A 152 -4.17 -1.14 6.59
C VAL A 152 -3.06 -0.26 6.03
N PHE A 153 -2.70 -0.47 4.78
CA PHE A 153 -1.97 0.51 3.97
C PHE A 153 -2.98 1.46 3.35
N PHE A 154 -2.87 2.74 3.66
CA PHE A 154 -3.82 3.73 3.24
C PHE A 154 -3.16 4.83 2.41
N ALA A 155 -3.61 5.00 1.17
CA ALA A 155 -3.28 6.17 0.36
C ALA A 155 -4.47 7.12 0.38
N PRO A 156 -4.40 8.29 1.04
CA PRO A 156 -5.50 9.26 1.12
C PRO A 156 -6.02 9.68 -0.25
N ALA A 157 -7.33 9.82 -0.39
CA ALA A 157 -7.97 10.28 -1.62
C ALA A 157 -7.57 11.73 -1.95
N GLU A 158 -7.52 12.04 -3.25
CA GLU A 158 -7.27 13.39 -3.77
C GLU A 158 -8.24 13.74 -4.90
N LEU A 159 -8.20 14.99 -5.35
CA LEU A 159 -8.99 15.52 -6.47
C LEU A 159 -10.51 15.47 -6.26
N GLN A 160 -10.96 15.46 -5.00
CA GLN A 160 -12.37 15.34 -4.63
C GLN A 160 -12.74 16.36 -3.54
N SER A 161 -13.93 16.92 -3.63
CA SER A 161 -14.44 17.78 -2.54
C SER A 161 -14.69 16.97 -1.26
N GLY A 162 -14.34 17.52 -0.10
CA GLY A 162 -14.52 16.86 1.20
C GLY A 162 -13.56 15.70 1.46
N GLN A 163 -12.52 15.56 0.65
CA GLN A 163 -11.52 14.49 0.78
C GLN A 163 -10.77 14.54 2.11
N GLU A 164 -10.46 15.72 2.62
CA GLU A 164 -9.67 15.88 3.85
C GLU A 164 -10.41 15.31 5.07
N GLU A 165 -11.69 15.72 5.26
CA GLU A 165 -12.50 15.18 6.33
C GLU A 165 -12.80 13.69 6.15
N ALA A 166 -13.01 13.23 4.91
CA ALA A 166 -13.25 11.82 4.65
C ALA A 166 -12.02 10.97 4.93
N ASN A 167 -10.83 11.38 4.47
CA ASN A 167 -9.57 10.69 4.74
C ASN A 167 -9.30 10.61 6.25
N THR A 168 -9.49 11.70 6.96
CA THR A 168 -9.31 11.75 8.42
C THR A 168 -10.28 10.81 9.12
N ARG A 169 -11.58 10.84 8.78
CA ARG A 169 -12.58 9.93 9.37
C ARG A 169 -12.23 8.46 9.13
N LEU A 170 -11.77 8.11 7.94
CA LEU A 170 -11.38 6.73 7.60
C LEU A 170 -10.20 6.26 8.46
N ALA A 171 -9.14 7.06 8.54
CA ALA A 171 -7.95 6.72 9.31
C ALA A 171 -8.25 6.62 10.81
N GLU A 172 -9.02 7.57 11.37
CA GLU A 172 -9.42 7.56 12.78
C GLU A 172 -10.33 6.37 13.11
N SER A 173 -11.29 6.03 12.26
CA SER A 173 -12.16 4.86 12.47
C SER A 173 -11.38 3.56 12.54
N LEU A 174 -10.33 3.40 11.73
CA LEU A 174 -9.42 2.26 11.78
C LEU A 174 -8.60 2.26 13.09
N ARG A 175 -8.06 3.42 13.48
CA ARG A 175 -7.29 3.59 14.71
C ARG A 175 -8.14 3.30 15.96
N GLU A 176 -9.36 3.82 16.02
CA GLU A 176 -10.32 3.55 17.11
C GLU A 176 -10.70 2.06 17.20
N ALA A 177 -10.73 1.35 16.07
CA ALA A 177 -10.91 -0.09 16.02
C ALA A 177 -9.65 -0.89 16.41
N GLY A 178 -8.54 -0.23 16.73
CA GLY A 178 -7.27 -0.86 17.07
C GLY A 178 -6.55 -1.48 15.88
N ILE A 179 -6.83 -1.02 14.66
CA ILE A 179 -6.19 -1.49 13.42
C ILE A 179 -5.05 -0.54 13.06
N PRO A 180 -3.79 -1.00 13.02
CA PRO A 180 -2.64 -0.20 12.58
C PRO A 180 -2.84 0.34 11.16
N VAL A 181 -2.45 1.60 10.94
CA VAL A 181 -2.52 2.27 9.65
C VAL A 181 -1.15 2.81 9.27
N VAL A 182 -0.70 2.48 8.06
CA VAL A 182 0.48 3.09 7.44
C VAL A 182 0.01 3.87 6.22
N LEU A 183 0.24 5.17 6.23
CA LEU A 183 -0.04 6.05 5.09
C LEU A 183 1.01 5.84 4.00
N ILE A 184 0.57 5.85 2.75
CA ILE A 184 1.43 5.69 1.58
C ILE A 184 1.38 6.96 0.73
N ASP A 185 2.57 7.46 0.37
CA ASP A 185 2.83 8.60 -0.50
C ASP A 185 2.46 9.95 0.13
N ARG A 186 1.29 10.08 0.74
CA ARG A 186 0.74 11.36 1.19
C ARG A 186 0.14 11.31 2.59
N ASP A 187 0.23 12.44 3.30
CA ASP A 187 -0.35 12.63 4.61
C ASP A 187 -1.86 12.96 4.53
N LEU A 188 -2.55 12.86 5.66
CA LEU A 188 -3.93 13.33 5.85
C LEU A 188 -4.00 14.85 5.98
N MET A 189 -2.92 15.46 6.46
CA MET A 189 -2.82 16.89 6.72
C MET A 189 -2.17 17.63 5.54
N ASN A 190 -2.58 18.90 5.36
CA ASN A 190 -1.96 19.76 4.38
C ASN A 190 -0.54 20.17 4.79
N PHE A 191 0.39 20.22 3.83
CA PHE A 191 1.74 20.70 4.06
C PHE A 191 1.73 22.14 4.61
N PRO A 192 2.54 22.49 5.65
CA PRO A 192 3.62 21.70 6.25
C PRO A 192 3.20 20.83 7.44
N GLN A 193 1.93 20.74 7.76
CA GLN A 193 1.43 19.95 8.88
C GLN A 193 1.59 18.46 8.62
N ARG A 194 1.64 17.65 9.70
CA ARG A 194 1.76 16.20 9.68
C ARG A 194 0.75 15.60 10.66
N SER A 195 0.17 14.49 10.26
CA SER A 195 -0.62 13.65 11.16
C SER A 195 0.28 12.79 12.05
N ASP A 196 -0.30 12.15 13.06
CA ASP A 196 0.39 11.21 13.95
C ASP A 196 0.47 9.78 13.38
N PHE A 197 0.10 9.59 12.13
CA PHE A 197 0.20 8.31 11.45
C PHE A 197 1.58 8.12 10.82
N ASP A 198 2.05 6.86 10.81
CA ASP A 198 3.24 6.50 10.04
C ASP A 198 3.00 6.77 8.56
N LEU A 199 3.93 7.48 7.93
CA LEU A 199 3.88 7.81 6.50
C LEU A 199 5.15 7.33 5.81
N VAL A 200 4.98 6.60 4.73
CA VAL A 200 6.05 6.18 3.83
C VAL A 200 5.86 6.79 2.46
N GLY A 201 6.81 7.61 2.05
CA GLY A 201 6.81 8.34 0.78
C GLY A 201 8.19 8.93 0.51
N ILE A 202 8.26 9.89 -0.40
CA ILE A 202 9.49 10.62 -0.73
C ILE A 202 9.51 12.02 -0.11
N ASP A 203 10.68 12.65 -0.12
CA ASP A 203 10.81 14.08 0.17
C ASP A 203 10.31 14.90 -1.04
N ASN A 204 9.03 15.25 -1.01
CA ASN A 204 8.40 16.03 -2.08
C ASN A 204 8.97 17.46 -2.20
N MET A 205 9.43 18.05 -1.09
CA MET A 205 10.06 19.37 -1.11
C MET A 205 11.42 19.30 -1.82
N ALA A 206 12.24 18.31 -1.48
CA ALA A 206 13.51 18.09 -2.18
C ALA A 206 13.28 17.79 -3.67
N GLY A 207 12.28 16.99 -4.03
CA GLY A 207 11.92 16.72 -5.42
C GLY A 207 11.51 17.99 -6.20
N GLY A 208 10.66 18.83 -5.59
CA GLY A 208 10.27 20.12 -6.17
C GLY A 208 11.48 21.06 -6.36
N TYR A 209 12.40 21.09 -5.39
CA TYR A 209 13.65 21.83 -5.50
C TYR A 209 14.50 21.33 -6.69
N MET A 210 14.74 20.03 -6.76
CA MET A 210 15.60 19.42 -7.79
C MET A 210 15.09 19.68 -9.20
N VAL A 211 13.80 19.56 -9.46
CA VAL A 211 13.23 19.79 -10.80
C VAL A 211 13.31 21.27 -11.20
N ALA A 212 13.10 22.19 -10.26
CA ALA A 212 13.22 23.62 -10.52
C ALA A 212 14.68 24.02 -10.75
N GLU A 213 15.61 23.52 -9.92
CA GLU A 213 17.04 23.78 -10.09
C GLU A 213 17.54 23.26 -11.44
N HIS A 214 17.08 22.07 -11.87
CA HIS A 214 17.41 21.55 -13.20
C HIS A 214 17.00 22.50 -14.32
N LEU A 215 15.79 23.01 -14.29
CA LEU A 215 15.29 23.98 -15.28
C LEU A 215 16.07 25.29 -15.24
N ILE A 216 16.41 25.79 -14.06
CA ILE A 216 17.20 27.00 -13.87
C ILE A 216 18.62 26.84 -14.47
N LYS A 217 19.25 25.67 -14.25
CA LYS A 217 20.55 25.31 -14.84
C LYS A 217 20.48 25.23 -16.37
N LEU A 218 19.33 24.88 -16.94
CA LEU A 218 19.07 24.92 -18.39
C LEU A 218 18.74 26.32 -18.95
N GLY A 219 18.84 27.36 -18.09
CA GLY A 219 18.65 28.75 -18.48
C GLY A 219 17.22 29.28 -18.36
N CYS A 220 16.25 28.46 -17.86
CA CYS A 220 14.89 28.94 -17.60
C CYS A 220 14.88 29.95 -16.44
N ARG A 221 14.08 30.99 -16.56
CA ARG A 221 13.93 32.04 -15.53
C ARG A 221 12.47 32.21 -15.09
N ARG A 222 11.52 31.92 -15.98
CA ARG A 222 10.08 32.08 -15.75
C ARG A 222 9.46 30.68 -15.65
N LEU A 223 9.48 30.10 -14.43
CA LEU A 223 8.92 28.81 -14.15
C LEU A 223 7.47 28.93 -13.69
N PHE A 224 6.59 28.14 -14.24
CA PHE A 224 5.20 28.04 -13.82
C PHE A 224 4.91 26.63 -13.33
N PHE A 225 4.18 26.52 -12.22
CA PHE A 225 3.74 25.24 -11.67
C PHE A 225 2.31 24.96 -12.10
N VAL A 226 2.05 23.78 -12.65
CA VAL A 226 0.73 23.39 -13.15
C VAL A 226 0.22 22.18 -12.36
N ALA A 227 -0.95 22.32 -11.74
CA ALA A 227 -1.63 21.26 -11.00
C ALA A 227 -3.14 21.30 -11.23
N ARG A 228 -3.81 20.19 -10.94
CA ARG A 228 -5.26 20.16 -10.86
C ARG A 228 -5.73 20.75 -9.52
N PRO A 229 -6.91 21.38 -9.45
CA PRO A 229 -7.51 21.76 -8.17
C PRO A 229 -7.69 20.53 -7.27
N LEU A 230 -7.61 20.71 -5.95
CA LEU A 230 -7.76 19.65 -4.95
C LEU A 230 -6.71 18.52 -5.06
N SER A 231 -5.52 18.81 -5.61
CA SER A 231 -4.38 17.91 -5.57
C SER A 231 -3.95 17.61 -4.13
N ALA A 232 -3.24 16.50 -3.95
CA ALA A 232 -2.76 16.06 -2.63
C ALA A 232 -1.77 17.05 -2.00
N ALA A 233 -1.61 16.99 -0.68
CA ALA A 233 -0.65 17.78 0.10
C ALA A 233 0.81 17.66 -0.36
N THR A 234 1.17 16.55 -1.04
CA THR A 234 2.48 16.37 -1.68
C THR A 234 2.77 17.44 -2.74
N VAL A 235 1.74 17.92 -3.43
CA VAL A 235 1.87 18.97 -4.45
C VAL A 235 2.25 20.30 -3.80
N ASP A 236 1.70 20.63 -2.64
CA ASP A 236 2.08 21.85 -1.90
C ASP A 236 3.54 21.78 -1.43
N ALA A 237 4.01 20.62 -1.01
CA ALA A 237 5.40 20.39 -0.66
C ALA A 237 6.32 20.56 -1.90
N ARG A 238 5.92 20.03 -3.07
CA ARG A 238 6.64 20.24 -4.34
C ARG A 238 6.72 21.72 -4.69
N ILE A 239 5.61 22.46 -4.57
CA ILE A 239 5.56 23.93 -4.78
C ILE A 239 6.50 24.66 -3.83
N ALA A 240 6.55 24.26 -2.55
CA ALA A 240 7.47 24.84 -1.58
C ALA A 240 8.93 24.62 -1.99
N GLY A 241 9.27 23.43 -2.48
CA GLY A 241 10.60 23.12 -3.02
C GLY A 241 10.98 23.98 -4.23
N VAL A 242 10.04 24.17 -5.17
CA VAL A 242 10.24 25.06 -6.33
C VAL A 242 10.52 26.50 -5.86
N ARG A 243 9.73 27.00 -4.89
CA ARG A 243 9.92 28.34 -4.31
C ARG A 243 11.30 28.50 -3.69
N GLU A 244 11.76 27.50 -2.94
CA GLU A 244 13.10 27.50 -2.34
C GLU A 244 14.20 27.53 -3.42
N ALA A 245 14.06 26.76 -4.51
CA ALA A 245 15.01 26.80 -5.62
C ALA A 245 15.06 28.17 -6.29
N LEU A 246 13.91 28.78 -6.56
CA LEU A 246 13.85 30.16 -7.11
C LEU A 246 14.55 31.14 -6.19
N ALA A 247 14.27 31.11 -4.89
CA ALA A 247 14.88 32.01 -3.89
C ALA A 247 16.41 31.86 -3.84
N ARG A 248 16.94 30.62 -3.81
CA ARG A 248 18.38 30.35 -3.80
C ARG A 248 19.09 30.84 -5.05
N HIS A 249 18.41 30.81 -6.17
CA HIS A 249 18.93 31.33 -7.44
C HIS A 249 18.61 32.82 -7.67
N ARG A 250 18.04 33.52 -6.66
CA ARG A 250 17.67 34.94 -6.71
C ARG A 250 16.71 35.25 -7.87
N LEU A 251 15.78 34.34 -8.12
CA LEU A 251 14.72 34.49 -9.10
C LEU A 251 13.40 34.75 -8.38
N GLU A 252 12.72 35.82 -8.78
CA GLU A 252 11.38 36.11 -8.27
C GLU A 252 10.34 35.29 -9.06
N PRO A 253 9.44 34.58 -8.37
CA PRO A 253 8.36 33.89 -9.07
C PRO A 253 7.46 34.90 -9.80
N ALA A 254 7.07 34.59 -11.03
CA ALA A 254 6.16 35.42 -11.80
C ALA A 254 4.80 35.56 -11.08
N PRO A 255 4.09 36.69 -11.19
CA PRO A 255 2.73 36.78 -10.66
C PRO A 255 1.84 35.65 -11.14
N GLY A 256 1.16 34.96 -10.22
CA GLY A 256 0.31 33.82 -10.55
C GLY A 256 1.06 32.65 -11.19
N TRP A 257 2.30 32.40 -10.84
CA TRP A 257 3.13 31.29 -11.35
C TRP A 257 2.57 29.90 -10.99
N ILE A 258 1.72 29.79 -9.98
CA ILE A 258 0.97 28.57 -9.67
C ILE A 258 -0.33 28.62 -10.44
N ARG A 259 -0.54 27.65 -11.32
CA ARG A 259 -1.69 27.54 -12.22
C ARG A 259 -2.49 26.30 -11.87
N LEU A 260 -3.69 26.49 -11.35
CA LEU A 260 -4.61 25.40 -11.01
C LEU A 260 -5.69 25.31 -12.09
N GLY A 261 -5.80 24.14 -12.74
CA GLY A 261 -6.78 23.90 -13.79
C GLY A 261 -6.66 22.51 -14.41
N ASP A 262 -7.57 22.18 -15.29
CA ASP A 262 -7.54 20.93 -16.05
C ASP A 262 -6.60 21.07 -17.26
N PRO A 263 -5.51 20.29 -17.35
CA PRO A 263 -4.59 20.34 -18.48
C PRO A 263 -5.22 19.86 -19.80
N ALA A 264 -6.42 19.26 -19.77
CA ALA A 264 -7.20 18.93 -20.96
C ALA A 264 -8.11 20.09 -21.45
N ASP A 265 -8.35 21.08 -20.61
CA ASP A 265 -9.19 22.25 -21.00
C ASP A 265 -8.40 23.22 -21.88
N LEU A 266 -8.83 23.34 -23.12
CA LEU A 266 -8.23 24.26 -24.11
C LEU A 266 -8.21 25.72 -23.62
N LYS A 267 -9.24 26.19 -22.91
CA LYS A 267 -9.27 27.57 -22.41
C LYS A 267 -8.18 27.78 -21.36
N PHE A 268 -8.04 26.82 -20.44
CA PHE A 268 -6.98 26.84 -19.44
C PHE A 268 -5.61 26.85 -20.12
N VAL A 269 -5.35 25.93 -21.05
CA VAL A 269 -4.05 25.80 -21.73
C VAL A 269 -3.74 27.04 -22.57
N ARG A 270 -4.70 27.61 -23.31
CA ARG A 270 -4.53 28.88 -24.01
C ARG A 270 -4.11 30.01 -23.08
N SER A 271 -4.68 30.05 -21.86
CA SER A 271 -4.28 31.04 -20.85
C SER A 271 -2.84 30.86 -20.34
N LEU A 272 -2.33 29.62 -20.32
CA LEU A 272 -0.95 29.31 -19.91
C LEU A 272 0.06 29.77 -20.96
N VAL A 273 -0.23 29.57 -22.23
CA VAL A 273 0.69 29.85 -23.35
C VAL A 273 0.54 31.25 -23.92
N ALA A 274 -0.51 31.98 -23.53
CA ALA A 274 -0.77 33.34 -23.99
C ALA A 274 0.43 34.25 -23.67
N GLY A 275 0.90 35.00 -24.65
CA GLY A 275 1.99 35.96 -24.50
C GLY A 275 3.36 35.32 -24.20
N ARG A 276 3.53 34.03 -24.30
CA ARG A 276 4.80 33.27 -24.09
C ARG A 276 5.48 33.67 -22.77
N GLN A 277 4.70 33.71 -21.70
CA GLN A 277 5.17 34.17 -20.39
C GLN A 277 6.06 33.16 -19.66
N ALA A 278 5.93 31.85 -19.97
CA ALA A 278 6.67 30.78 -19.32
C ALA A 278 7.85 30.31 -20.19
N ASP A 279 8.99 30.05 -19.55
CA ASP A 279 10.11 29.31 -20.15
C ASP A 279 9.93 27.82 -19.92
N ALA A 280 9.28 27.44 -18.82
CA ALA A 280 9.00 26.06 -18.50
C ALA A 280 7.75 25.90 -17.59
N PHE A 281 7.08 24.76 -17.77
CA PHE A 281 6.03 24.27 -16.89
C PHE A 281 6.54 23.10 -16.05
N ILE A 282 6.40 23.20 -14.72
CA ILE A 282 6.60 22.12 -13.76
C ILE A 282 5.21 21.56 -13.48
N CYS A 283 4.94 20.34 -13.90
CA CYS A 283 3.66 19.70 -13.68
C CYS A 283 3.67 18.91 -12.38
N ALA A 284 2.51 18.88 -11.71
CA ALA A 284 2.35 18.18 -10.45
C ALA A 284 2.74 16.69 -10.55
N ASN A 285 2.47 16.04 -11.69
CA ASN A 285 2.83 14.66 -11.99
C ASN A 285 2.94 14.44 -13.51
N ASP A 286 3.36 13.23 -13.90
CA ASP A 286 3.57 12.87 -15.32
C ASP A 286 2.26 12.83 -16.12
N ASP A 287 1.13 12.43 -15.50
CA ASP A 287 -0.19 12.47 -16.13
C ASP A 287 -0.56 13.90 -16.52
N THR A 288 -0.42 14.83 -15.58
CA THR A 288 -0.65 16.27 -15.83
C THR A 288 0.26 16.79 -16.93
N ALA A 289 1.54 16.39 -16.93
CA ALA A 289 2.51 16.80 -17.94
C ALA A 289 2.15 16.24 -19.32
N ALA A 290 1.83 14.96 -19.43
CA ALA A 290 1.48 14.31 -20.70
C ALA A 290 0.21 14.89 -21.31
N VAL A 291 -0.83 15.13 -20.49
CA VAL A 291 -2.07 15.76 -20.96
C VAL A 291 -1.83 17.20 -21.40
N LEU A 292 -1.05 17.98 -20.61
CA LEU A 292 -0.69 19.36 -20.94
C LEU A 292 0.07 19.43 -22.27
N MET A 293 1.09 18.58 -22.45
CA MET A 293 1.90 18.55 -23.70
C MET A 293 1.02 18.26 -24.91
N ARG A 294 0.13 17.26 -24.82
CA ARG A 294 -0.80 16.93 -25.91
C ARG A 294 -1.73 18.09 -26.23
N THR A 295 -2.26 18.77 -25.21
CA THR A 295 -3.18 19.89 -25.43
C THR A 295 -2.44 21.10 -25.99
N MET A 296 -1.22 21.39 -25.57
CA MET A 296 -0.36 22.43 -26.13
C MET A 296 0.01 22.16 -27.60
N GLU A 297 0.31 20.90 -27.94
CA GLU A 297 0.61 20.49 -29.32
C GLU A 297 -0.56 20.76 -30.25
N SER A 298 -1.81 20.51 -29.79
CA SER A 298 -3.03 20.86 -30.58
C SER A 298 -3.20 22.36 -30.78
N GLU A 299 -2.59 23.21 -29.97
CA GLU A 299 -2.57 24.66 -30.07
C GLU A 299 -1.29 25.17 -30.79
N GLY A 300 -0.50 24.28 -31.38
CA GLY A 300 0.70 24.61 -32.14
C GLY A 300 1.92 25.00 -31.29
N VAL A 301 1.90 24.71 -29.97
CA VAL A 301 3.01 24.97 -29.05
C VAL A 301 3.88 23.74 -28.95
N ARG A 302 5.16 23.87 -29.29
CA ARG A 302 6.08 22.73 -29.36
C ARG A 302 6.95 22.62 -28.12
N THR A 303 6.91 21.46 -27.48
CA THR A 303 7.83 21.09 -26.43
C THR A 303 9.01 20.32 -27.02
N PRO A 304 10.28 20.61 -26.66
CA PRO A 304 10.75 21.65 -25.71
C PRO A 304 11.09 23.00 -26.35
N TYR A 305 10.80 23.21 -27.65
CA TYR A 305 11.29 24.35 -28.44
C TYR A 305 10.67 25.69 -28.02
N ASP A 306 9.36 25.73 -27.85
CA ASP A 306 8.65 26.95 -27.48
C ASP A 306 8.54 27.08 -25.94
N VAL A 307 8.41 25.95 -25.22
CA VAL A 307 8.35 25.86 -23.76
C VAL A 307 8.82 24.47 -23.30
N ARG A 308 9.52 24.38 -22.19
CA ARG A 308 9.90 23.12 -21.58
C ARG A 308 8.80 22.63 -20.64
N VAL A 309 8.67 21.31 -20.53
CA VAL A 309 7.74 20.67 -19.59
C VAL A 309 8.50 19.62 -18.81
N VAL A 310 8.28 19.60 -17.50
CA VAL A 310 8.80 18.55 -16.59
C VAL A 310 7.66 17.98 -15.77
N GLY A 311 7.75 16.68 -15.48
CA GLY A 311 6.79 15.95 -14.70
C GLY A 311 7.32 15.53 -13.32
N PHE A 312 6.64 14.56 -12.74
CA PHE A 312 6.97 13.95 -11.48
C PHE A 312 6.37 12.56 -11.46
N ASP A 313 7.03 11.54 -10.91
CA ASP A 313 6.67 10.15 -10.64
C ASP A 313 7.50 9.13 -11.43
N ASP A 314 7.97 9.44 -12.65
CA ASP A 314 8.67 8.54 -13.59
C ASP A 314 7.84 7.28 -13.91
N VAL A 315 6.60 7.52 -14.31
CA VAL A 315 5.69 6.46 -14.76
C VAL A 315 5.79 6.27 -16.27
N LYS A 316 5.17 5.21 -16.81
CA LYS A 316 5.28 4.84 -18.23
C LYS A 316 4.97 5.97 -19.21
N TYR A 317 4.11 6.92 -18.82
CA TYR A 317 3.79 8.09 -19.67
C TYR A 317 5.02 8.94 -19.98
N ALA A 318 5.99 9.01 -19.07
CA ALA A 318 7.20 9.79 -19.27
C ALA A 318 7.97 9.39 -20.54
N THR A 319 7.85 8.12 -20.96
CA THR A 319 8.52 7.58 -22.15
C THR A 319 7.62 7.42 -23.37
N LEU A 320 6.30 7.47 -23.20
CA LEU A 320 5.32 7.22 -24.26
C LEU A 320 4.79 8.49 -24.93
N VAL A 321 5.06 9.67 -24.38
CA VAL A 321 4.72 10.95 -24.99
C VAL A 321 5.61 11.25 -26.19
N SER A 322 5.17 12.14 -27.09
CA SER A 322 5.89 12.48 -28.34
C SER A 322 7.32 12.98 -28.13
N VAL A 323 7.57 13.64 -27.00
CA VAL A 323 8.89 14.06 -26.53
C VAL A 323 9.10 13.45 -25.13
N PRO A 324 10.13 12.62 -24.91
CA PRO A 324 10.39 12.01 -23.60
C PRO A 324 10.43 13.06 -22.48
N LEU A 325 9.73 12.80 -21.40
CA LEU A 325 9.52 13.73 -20.30
C LEU A 325 10.67 13.65 -19.29
N THR A 326 11.27 14.79 -18.95
CA THR A 326 12.10 14.92 -17.76
C THR A 326 11.21 14.84 -16.52
N THR A 327 11.52 13.96 -15.57
CA THR A 327 10.66 13.71 -14.42
C THR A 327 11.49 13.35 -13.18
N ILE A 328 10.88 13.39 -12.00
CA ILE A 328 11.44 12.88 -10.74
C ILE A 328 11.01 11.42 -10.56
N HIS A 329 11.99 10.53 -10.42
CA HIS A 329 11.73 9.12 -10.14
C HIS A 329 11.24 8.90 -8.71
N GLN A 330 10.10 8.23 -8.55
CA GLN A 330 9.65 7.71 -7.26
C GLN A 330 10.08 6.25 -7.10
N PRO A 331 10.82 5.89 -6.04
CA PRO A 331 11.28 4.51 -5.80
C PRO A 331 10.12 3.66 -5.25
N CYS A 332 9.10 3.40 -6.06
CA CYS A 332 7.85 2.76 -5.66
C CYS A 332 8.04 1.40 -4.96
N ARG A 333 9.06 0.62 -5.38
CA ARG A 333 9.38 -0.66 -4.73
C ARG A 333 9.92 -0.47 -3.32
N ASP A 334 10.82 0.48 -3.13
CA ASP A 334 11.39 0.77 -1.81
C ASP A 334 10.30 1.32 -0.88
N ILE A 335 9.41 2.18 -1.38
CA ILE A 335 8.24 2.66 -0.64
C ILE A 335 7.39 1.47 -0.16
N ALA A 336 7.11 0.50 -1.03
CA ALA A 336 6.34 -0.68 -0.68
C ALA A 336 7.03 -1.56 0.37
N VAL A 337 8.34 -1.78 0.22
CA VAL A 337 9.14 -2.58 1.17
C VAL A 337 9.16 -1.91 2.54
N ILE A 338 9.45 -0.61 2.60
CA ILE A 338 9.50 0.14 3.86
C ILE A 338 8.11 0.20 4.51
N ALA A 339 7.06 0.45 3.72
CA ALA A 339 5.68 0.45 4.24
C ALA A 339 5.31 -0.91 4.84
N PHE A 340 5.67 -2.00 4.16
CA PHE A 340 5.42 -3.35 4.65
C PHE A 340 6.20 -3.64 5.94
N GLN A 341 7.46 -3.23 6.04
CA GLN A 341 8.29 -3.36 7.24
C GLN A 341 7.74 -2.53 8.41
N THR A 342 7.23 -1.33 8.13
CA THR A 342 6.61 -0.46 9.15
C THR A 342 5.33 -1.08 9.71
N MET A 343 4.59 -1.82 8.88
CA MET A 343 3.35 -2.50 9.27
C MET A 343 3.60 -3.72 10.18
N LEU A 344 4.75 -4.39 10.09
CA LEU A 344 5.08 -5.61 10.87
C LEU A 344 5.60 -5.31 12.28
#